data_f409ccb88bc169142b95d1667a2c036f
#
_entry.id   f409ccb88bc169142b95d1667a2c036f
#
_cell.length_a   1.000
_cell.length_b   1.000
_cell.length_c   1.000
_cell.angle_alpha   90.00
_cell.angle_beta   90.00
_cell.angle_gamma   90.00
#
_symmetry.space_group_name_H-M   'P 1'
#
loop_
_entity.id
_entity.type
_entity.pdbx_description
1 polymer ?
#
loop_
_entity_poly.entity_id
_entity_poly.type
_entity_poly.pdbx_seq_one_letter_code
_entity_poly.pdbx_strand_id
1 'polypeptide(L)'
;MQSLLQIAFSAVALLIPTHHRGAPEQHHLLARVHRPVQVLARPGGSALATVGATTMFGSARVLSVVGRDGRWLHVTTADLPSGRDGWIDAGASGVTLGSTRVSIVISLGARTLELRRDRRVMRRFAVGIGAPRSPTPTGRFAVTDKLRGAAYSPVYGCCILALSARQTHLPAGWTGGDRIAIHGTNAPATIGRARSTGCVHADDAALQYLMARVPLGTPVIIRRS
;
A
#
# COMPACT_ATOMS: atom_id res chain seq x y z
N MET A 1 -11.33 -83.01 13.63
CA MET A 1 -11.43 -81.77 14.42
C MET A 1 -10.19 -80.95 14.11
N GLN A 2 -10.27 -80.00 13.16
CA GLN A 2 -9.16 -79.11 12.79
C GLN A 2 -9.49 -77.68 13.27
N SER A 3 -8.71 -77.17 14.18
CA SER A 3 -8.84 -75.81 14.68
C SER A 3 -8.10 -74.87 13.73
N LEU A 4 -8.82 -73.92 13.11
CA LEU A 4 -8.28 -72.83 12.31
C LEU A 4 -7.90 -71.68 13.23
N LEU A 5 -6.61 -71.40 13.29
CA LEU A 5 -6.06 -70.22 13.99
C LEU A 5 -6.17 -68.99 13.07
N GLN A 6 -7.03 -68.03 13.40
CA GLN A 6 -7.11 -66.77 12.70
C GLN A 6 -6.07 -65.79 13.26
N ILE A 7 -5.10 -65.44 12.39
CA ILE A 7 -4.11 -64.38 12.67
C ILE A 7 -4.72 -63.00 12.25
N ALA A 8 -5.01 -62.15 13.21
CA ALA A 8 -5.47 -60.79 12.94
C ALA A 8 -4.26 -59.90 12.62
N PHE A 9 -4.16 -59.36 11.42
CA PHE A 9 -3.21 -58.32 11.06
C PHE A 9 -3.77 -56.94 11.50
N SER A 10 -3.17 -56.32 12.50
CA SER A 10 -3.43 -54.91 12.86
C SER A 10 -2.65 -54.00 11.89
N ALA A 11 -3.37 -53.28 11.06
CA ALA A 11 -2.78 -52.27 10.21
C ALA A 11 -2.50 -51.01 11.07
N VAL A 12 -1.24 -50.72 11.33
CA VAL A 12 -0.81 -49.46 11.89
C VAL A 12 -0.82 -48.42 10.78
N ALA A 13 -1.80 -47.52 10.83
CA ALA A 13 -1.86 -46.38 9.93
C ALA A 13 -0.76 -45.37 10.31
N LEU A 14 0.29 -45.27 9.51
CA LEU A 14 1.29 -44.21 9.62
C LEU A 14 0.64 -42.87 9.28
N LEU A 15 0.38 -42.03 10.27
CA LEU A 15 0.00 -40.63 10.08
C LEU A 15 1.20 -39.85 9.52
N ILE A 16 1.22 -39.68 8.21
CA ILE A 16 2.18 -38.79 7.54
C ILE A 16 1.77 -37.37 7.88
N PRO A 17 2.61 -36.55 8.53
CA PRO A 17 2.27 -35.16 8.79
C PRO A 17 2.16 -34.43 7.46
N THR A 18 0.95 -33.96 7.12
CA THR A 18 0.73 -33.07 5.99
C THR A 18 1.43 -31.73 6.29
N HIS A 19 2.59 -31.53 5.71
CA HIS A 19 3.23 -30.23 5.69
C HIS A 19 2.28 -29.25 5.01
N HIS A 20 1.63 -28.42 5.80
CA HIS A 20 0.91 -27.24 5.28
C HIS A 20 1.95 -26.38 4.57
N ARG A 21 2.02 -26.49 3.25
CA ARG A 21 2.75 -25.53 2.42
C ARG A 21 2.14 -24.17 2.71
N GLY A 22 2.85 -23.33 3.47
CA GLY A 22 2.46 -21.96 3.70
C GLY A 22 2.18 -21.26 2.36
N ALA A 23 1.18 -20.38 2.32
CA ALA A 23 0.91 -19.60 1.11
C ALA A 23 2.23 -18.97 0.61
N PRO A 24 2.49 -18.98 -0.72
CA PRO A 24 3.75 -18.50 -1.28
C PRO A 24 4.03 -17.07 -0.81
N GLU A 25 5.26 -16.81 -0.42
CA GLU A 25 5.71 -15.49 0.00
C GLU A 25 5.52 -14.50 -1.16
N GLN A 26 4.84 -13.39 -0.88
CA GLN A 26 4.62 -12.35 -1.88
C GLN A 26 5.55 -11.17 -1.59
N HIS A 27 6.62 -11.03 -2.38
CA HIS A 27 7.51 -9.89 -2.32
C HIS A 27 7.04 -8.79 -3.29
N HIS A 28 6.89 -7.59 -2.77
CA HIS A 28 6.67 -6.39 -3.57
C HIS A 28 8.01 -5.70 -3.77
N LEU A 29 8.46 -5.60 -5.00
CA LEU A 29 9.72 -4.93 -5.34
C LEU A 29 9.61 -3.43 -5.08
N LEU A 30 10.65 -2.85 -4.53
CA LEU A 30 10.78 -1.43 -4.23
C LEU A 30 12.03 -0.87 -4.90
N ALA A 31 11.96 0.36 -5.37
CA ALA A 31 13.09 1.11 -5.88
C ALA A 31 13.33 2.35 -5.01
N ARG A 32 14.45 2.39 -4.29
CA ARG A 32 14.88 3.56 -3.54
C ARG A 32 15.72 4.46 -4.42
N VAL A 33 15.36 5.74 -4.44
CA VAL A 33 16.04 6.77 -5.23
C VAL A 33 16.98 7.55 -4.31
N HIS A 34 18.26 7.63 -4.67
CA HIS A 34 19.30 8.34 -3.93
C HIS A 34 19.81 9.60 -4.65
N ARG A 35 19.61 9.67 -5.96
CA ARG A 35 19.95 10.81 -6.84
C ARG A 35 18.80 11.01 -7.83
N PRO A 36 18.67 12.19 -8.45
CA PRO A 36 17.62 12.42 -9.43
C PRO A 36 17.62 11.37 -10.55
N VAL A 37 16.44 10.79 -10.81
CA VAL A 37 16.22 9.85 -11.91
C VAL A 37 15.01 10.29 -12.75
N GLN A 38 15.06 10.02 -14.05
CA GLN A 38 13.95 10.30 -14.95
C GLN A 38 12.89 9.20 -14.84
N VAL A 39 11.64 9.62 -14.78
CA VAL A 39 10.48 8.75 -14.94
C VAL A 39 10.01 8.90 -16.37
N LEU A 40 10.04 7.81 -17.14
CA LEU A 40 9.77 7.79 -18.58
C LEU A 40 8.36 7.29 -18.88
N ALA A 41 7.81 7.67 -20.03
CA ALA A 41 6.52 7.21 -20.51
C ALA A 41 6.50 5.70 -20.86
N ARG A 42 7.63 5.17 -21.30
CA ARG A 42 7.88 3.75 -21.66
C ARG A 42 9.37 3.47 -21.55
N PRO A 43 9.80 2.21 -21.55
CA PRO A 43 11.21 1.84 -21.62
C PRO A 43 11.95 2.60 -22.72
N GLY A 44 13.01 3.36 -22.35
CA GLY A 44 13.79 4.18 -23.29
C GLY A 44 13.03 5.34 -23.96
N GLY A 45 11.82 5.67 -23.50
CA GLY A 45 10.99 6.72 -24.08
C GLY A 45 11.24 8.11 -23.51
N SER A 46 10.31 9.04 -23.80
CA SER A 46 10.38 10.42 -23.32
C SER A 46 10.19 10.52 -21.80
N ALA A 47 10.87 11.50 -21.18
CA ALA A 47 10.73 11.79 -19.77
C ALA A 47 9.35 12.44 -19.49
N LEU A 48 8.69 11.95 -18.44
CA LEU A 48 7.46 12.52 -17.89
C LEU A 48 7.73 13.42 -16.69
N ALA A 49 8.72 13.04 -15.87
CA ALA A 49 9.14 13.77 -14.68
C ALA A 49 10.58 13.40 -14.31
N THR A 50 11.18 14.21 -13.45
CA THR A 50 12.41 13.87 -12.74
C THR A 50 12.10 13.79 -11.26
N VAL A 51 12.46 12.66 -10.60
CA VAL A 51 12.22 12.45 -9.18
C VAL A 51 13.55 12.46 -8.42
N GLY A 52 13.62 13.25 -7.36
CA GLY A 52 14.82 13.35 -6.49
C GLY A 52 14.83 12.31 -5.38
N ALA A 53 15.86 12.34 -4.55
CA ALA A 53 16.09 11.42 -3.43
C ALA A 53 15.04 11.52 -2.31
N THR A 54 14.38 12.66 -2.19
CA THR A 54 13.35 12.92 -1.18
C THR A 54 12.01 13.28 -1.81
N THR A 55 10.93 13.06 -1.06
CA THR A 55 9.59 13.52 -1.42
C THR A 55 9.45 15.01 -1.07
N MET A 56 8.32 15.62 -1.47
CA MET A 56 7.98 16.99 -1.09
C MET A 56 7.82 17.19 0.43
N PHE A 57 7.61 16.12 1.19
CA PHE A 57 7.50 16.14 2.66
C PHE A 57 8.80 15.73 3.36
N GLY A 58 9.90 15.58 2.62
CA GLY A 58 11.24 15.29 3.17
C GLY A 58 11.51 13.82 3.46
N SER A 59 10.58 12.90 3.21
CA SER A 59 10.83 11.46 3.36
C SER A 59 11.79 10.94 2.28
N ALA A 60 12.56 9.88 2.59
CA ALA A 60 13.34 9.18 1.58
C ALA A 60 12.41 8.66 0.47
N ARG A 61 12.78 8.87 -0.79
CA ARG A 61 11.97 8.42 -1.92
C ARG A 61 12.13 6.93 -2.14
N VAL A 62 11.03 6.21 -1.93
CA VAL A 62 10.91 4.79 -2.22
C VAL A 62 9.67 4.58 -3.10
N LEU A 63 9.88 4.08 -4.30
CA LEU A 63 8.84 3.84 -5.29
C LEU A 63 8.38 2.38 -5.21
N SER A 64 7.07 2.14 -5.30
CA SER A 64 6.53 0.80 -5.49
C SER A 64 6.68 0.39 -6.95
N VAL A 65 7.26 -0.78 -7.19
CA VAL A 65 7.38 -1.36 -8.53
C VAL A 65 6.14 -2.21 -8.80
N VAL A 66 5.40 -1.88 -9.86
CA VAL A 66 4.16 -2.55 -10.26
C VAL A 66 4.35 -3.45 -11.48
N GLY A 67 5.52 -3.37 -12.13
CA GLY A 67 5.91 -4.20 -13.27
C GLY A 67 7.39 -4.07 -13.58
N ARG A 68 7.91 -4.96 -14.43
CA ARG A 68 9.31 -4.95 -14.88
C ARG A 68 9.40 -5.44 -16.32
N ASP A 69 10.26 -4.77 -17.10
CA ASP A 69 10.64 -5.17 -18.45
C ASP A 69 12.16 -5.05 -18.56
N GLY A 70 12.85 -6.19 -18.50
CA GLY A 70 14.31 -6.23 -18.45
C GLY A 70 14.88 -5.40 -17.30
N ARG A 71 15.62 -4.34 -17.66
CA ARG A 71 16.18 -3.36 -16.71
C ARG A 71 15.20 -2.27 -16.29
N TRP A 72 14.07 -2.15 -16.97
CA TRP A 72 13.08 -1.10 -16.72
C TRP A 72 12.10 -1.51 -15.64
N LEU A 73 11.85 -0.61 -14.71
CA LEU A 73 10.90 -0.80 -13.61
C LEU A 73 9.69 0.11 -13.84
N HIS A 74 8.50 -0.47 -13.91
CA HIS A 74 7.24 0.27 -13.93
C HIS A 74 6.89 0.65 -12.51
N VAL A 75 6.79 1.94 -12.21
CA VAL A 75 6.71 2.47 -10.84
C VAL A 75 5.55 3.43 -10.67
N THR A 76 4.97 3.45 -9.46
CA THR A 76 4.03 4.48 -9.04
C THR A 76 4.77 5.63 -8.39
N THR A 77 4.39 6.86 -8.72
CA THR A 77 4.92 8.07 -8.08
C THR A 77 3.84 9.13 -7.92
N ALA A 78 4.00 9.99 -6.92
CA ALA A 78 3.14 11.15 -6.72
C ALA A 78 3.51 12.35 -7.61
N ASP A 79 4.61 12.27 -8.33
CA ASP A 79 5.06 13.34 -9.23
C ASP A 79 4.36 13.28 -10.59
N LEU A 80 3.54 12.24 -10.81
CA LEU A 80 2.64 12.10 -11.95
C LEU A 80 1.18 12.23 -11.48
N PRO A 81 0.24 12.56 -12.39
CA PRO A 81 -1.21 12.54 -12.10
C PRO A 81 -1.64 11.16 -11.56
N SER A 82 -2.68 11.14 -10.72
CA SER A 82 -3.26 9.90 -10.18
C SER A 82 -3.63 8.92 -11.29
N GLY A 83 -3.22 7.65 -11.10
CA GLY A 83 -3.47 6.58 -12.06
C GLY A 83 -2.50 6.54 -13.24
N ARG A 84 -1.53 7.47 -13.30
CA ARG A 84 -0.45 7.44 -14.28
C ARG A 84 0.83 6.93 -13.62
N ASP A 85 1.31 5.80 -14.11
CA ASP A 85 2.59 5.21 -13.74
C ASP A 85 3.66 5.57 -14.79
N GLY A 86 4.91 5.32 -14.45
CA GLY A 86 6.03 5.56 -15.38
C GLY A 86 7.14 4.54 -15.21
N TRP A 87 8.18 4.67 -16.01
CA TRP A 87 9.28 3.73 -16.06
C TRP A 87 10.58 4.39 -15.60
N ILE A 88 11.35 3.70 -14.78
CA ILE A 88 12.71 4.09 -14.40
C ILE A 88 13.70 2.98 -14.78
N ASP A 89 14.96 3.36 -14.97
CA ASP A 89 16.04 2.42 -15.19
C ASP A 89 16.57 1.86 -13.87
N ALA A 90 16.48 0.57 -13.65
CA ALA A 90 17.05 -0.10 -12.47
C ALA A 90 18.58 -0.01 -12.41
N GLY A 91 19.26 0.19 -13.54
CA GLY A 91 20.71 0.34 -13.63
C GLY A 91 21.20 1.78 -13.41
N ALA A 92 20.29 2.75 -13.23
CA ALA A 92 20.69 4.12 -12.93
C ALA A 92 21.46 4.19 -11.60
N SER A 93 22.59 4.90 -11.56
CA SER A 93 23.47 4.99 -10.38
C SER A 93 22.81 5.56 -9.12
N GLY A 94 21.63 6.14 -9.27
CA GLY A 94 20.83 6.67 -8.16
C GLY A 94 19.73 5.73 -7.66
N VAL A 95 19.67 4.47 -8.12
CA VAL A 95 18.60 3.52 -7.77
C VAL A 95 19.18 2.31 -7.05
N THR A 96 18.56 1.93 -5.93
CA THR A 96 18.81 0.63 -5.28
C THR A 96 17.50 -0.13 -5.12
N LEU A 97 17.57 -1.45 -5.27
CA LEU A 97 16.40 -2.32 -5.15
C LEU A 97 16.26 -2.87 -3.74
N GLY A 98 15.03 -3.00 -3.32
CA GLY A 98 14.63 -3.65 -2.07
C GLY A 98 13.28 -4.34 -2.25
N SER A 99 12.74 -4.87 -1.18
CA SER A 99 11.40 -5.47 -1.22
C SER A 99 10.68 -5.32 0.11
N THR A 100 9.36 -5.47 0.06
CA THR A 100 8.50 -5.62 1.23
C THR A 100 7.51 -6.76 1.03
N ARG A 101 7.12 -7.41 2.13
CA ARG A 101 6.05 -8.43 2.14
C ARG A 101 4.71 -7.81 2.56
N VAL A 102 4.72 -6.51 2.88
CA VAL A 102 3.57 -5.77 3.40
C VAL A 102 2.83 -5.08 2.27
N SER A 103 1.51 -5.11 2.31
CA SER A 103 0.63 -4.35 1.44
C SER A 103 -0.61 -3.87 2.19
N ILE A 104 -1.24 -2.82 1.68
CA ILE A 104 -2.51 -2.29 2.19
C ILE A 104 -3.58 -2.49 1.11
N VAL A 105 -4.74 -2.99 1.52
CA VAL A 105 -5.93 -3.08 0.65
C VAL A 105 -7.05 -2.29 1.30
N ILE A 106 -7.63 -1.34 0.57
CA ILE A 106 -8.76 -0.54 1.02
C ILE A 106 -9.97 -0.88 0.15
N SER A 107 -11.05 -1.37 0.78
CA SER A 107 -12.34 -1.59 0.16
C SER A 107 -13.25 -0.41 0.47
N LEU A 108 -13.63 0.37 -0.55
CA LEU A 108 -14.49 1.53 -0.38
C LEU A 108 -15.93 1.13 -0.04
N GLY A 109 -16.46 0.08 -0.67
CA GLY A 109 -17.80 -0.43 -0.38
C GLY A 109 -17.93 -0.94 1.05
N ALA A 110 -16.97 -1.72 1.52
CA ALA A 110 -16.93 -2.23 2.88
C ALA A 110 -16.43 -1.19 3.90
N ARG A 111 -15.84 -0.08 3.47
CA ARG A 111 -15.19 0.94 4.31
C ARG A 111 -14.19 0.32 5.28
N THR A 112 -13.33 -0.56 4.75
CA THR A 112 -12.31 -1.26 5.52
C THR A 112 -10.93 -1.07 4.90
N LEU A 113 -9.93 -1.05 5.77
CA LEU A 113 -8.52 -1.14 5.43
C LEU A 113 -7.95 -2.43 5.99
N GLU A 114 -7.28 -3.20 5.16
CA GLU A 114 -6.56 -4.40 5.55
C GLU A 114 -5.05 -4.17 5.43
N LEU A 115 -4.32 -4.38 6.51
CA LEU A 115 -2.89 -4.59 6.46
C LEU A 115 -2.64 -6.07 6.17
N ARG A 116 -1.89 -6.36 5.12
CA ARG A 116 -1.56 -7.72 4.69
C ARG A 116 -0.06 -7.95 4.71
N ARG A 117 0.33 -9.20 4.99
CA ARG A 117 1.67 -9.73 4.76
C ARG A 117 1.52 -11.03 3.97
N ASP A 118 2.19 -11.15 2.83
CA ASP A 118 2.12 -12.34 1.98
C ASP A 118 0.67 -12.76 1.65
N ARG A 119 -0.20 -11.86 1.26
CA ARG A 119 -1.62 -12.07 1.03
C ARG A 119 -2.48 -12.37 2.26
N ARG A 120 -1.90 -12.70 3.42
CA ARG A 120 -2.65 -12.92 4.67
C ARG A 120 -3.02 -11.59 5.30
N VAL A 121 -4.28 -11.46 5.72
CA VAL A 121 -4.73 -10.31 6.48
C VAL A 121 -4.14 -10.39 7.89
N MET A 122 -3.28 -9.45 8.22
CA MET A 122 -2.73 -9.30 9.57
C MET A 122 -3.71 -8.58 10.49
N ARG A 123 -4.32 -7.53 9.97
CA ARG A 123 -5.33 -6.76 10.70
C ARG A 123 -6.26 -6.03 9.75
N ARG A 124 -7.52 -5.84 10.17
CA ARG A 124 -8.54 -5.07 9.47
C ARG A 124 -9.01 -3.94 10.37
N PHE A 125 -9.23 -2.77 9.76
CA PHE A 125 -9.71 -1.57 10.43
C PHE A 125 -10.92 -1.02 9.68
N ALA A 126 -11.89 -0.47 10.41
CA ALA A 126 -12.92 0.38 9.83
C ALA A 126 -12.30 1.72 9.44
N VAL A 127 -12.72 2.28 8.30
CA VAL A 127 -12.19 3.56 7.81
C VAL A 127 -13.30 4.46 7.28
N GLY A 128 -13.12 5.77 7.45
CA GLY A 128 -13.87 6.78 6.71
C GLY A 128 -13.26 6.98 5.31
N ILE A 129 -14.08 7.34 4.33
CA ILE A 129 -13.65 7.55 2.94
C ILE A 129 -14.22 8.84 2.38
N GLY A 130 -13.77 9.21 1.17
CA GLY A 130 -14.23 10.39 0.45
C GLY A 130 -15.75 10.41 0.24
N ALA A 131 -16.33 11.61 0.39
CA ALA A 131 -17.73 11.85 0.06
C ALA A 131 -17.99 11.67 -1.45
N PRO A 132 -19.25 11.46 -1.90
CA PRO A 132 -19.57 11.27 -3.32
C PRO A 132 -19.07 12.38 -4.25
N ARG A 133 -19.00 13.62 -3.76
CA ARG A 133 -18.50 14.79 -4.51
C ARG A 133 -16.96 14.88 -4.56
N SER A 134 -16.28 14.19 -3.65
CA SER A 134 -14.81 14.14 -3.55
C SER A 134 -14.38 12.72 -3.21
N PRO A 135 -14.63 11.74 -4.08
CA PRO A 135 -14.45 10.32 -3.78
C PRO A 135 -12.97 9.99 -3.56
N THR A 136 -12.72 9.02 -2.70
CA THR A 136 -11.39 8.41 -2.62
C THR A 136 -11.07 7.74 -3.96
N PRO A 137 -9.94 8.07 -4.62
CA PRO A 137 -9.60 7.48 -5.91
C PRO A 137 -9.31 6.00 -5.78
N THR A 138 -9.77 5.21 -6.76
CA THR A 138 -9.42 3.79 -6.89
C THR A 138 -8.17 3.61 -7.74
N GLY A 139 -7.40 2.55 -7.47
CA GLY A 139 -6.18 2.26 -8.23
C GLY A 139 -5.10 1.59 -7.39
N ARG A 140 -3.89 1.59 -7.95
CA ARG A 140 -2.67 1.13 -7.29
C ARG A 140 -1.82 2.34 -6.92
N PHE A 141 -1.45 2.43 -5.68
CA PHE A 141 -0.69 3.53 -5.12
C PHE A 141 0.42 2.99 -4.21
N ALA A 142 1.22 3.88 -3.65
CA ALA A 142 2.26 3.55 -2.68
C ALA A 142 2.22 4.51 -1.50
N VAL A 143 2.67 4.05 -0.33
CA VAL A 143 2.97 4.93 0.81
C VAL A 143 4.24 5.70 0.50
N THR A 144 4.14 7.01 0.40
CA THR A 144 5.27 7.90 0.07
C THR A 144 5.90 8.53 1.30
N ASP A 145 5.09 8.82 2.34
CA ASP A 145 5.54 9.51 3.53
C ASP A 145 4.86 8.98 4.78
N LYS A 146 5.56 9.09 5.90
CA LYS A 146 5.09 8.78 7.25
C LYS A 146 5.30 10.01 8.12
N LEU A 147 4.21 10.71 8.47
CA LEU A 147 4.29 12.03 9.07
C LEU A 147 3.53 12.07 10.39
N ARG A 148 3.94 12.99 11.28
CA ARG A 148 3.19 13.31 12.49
C ARG A 148 2.03 14.23 12.14
N GLY A 149 0.79 13.85 12.47
CA GLY A 149 -0.40 14.63 12.16
C GLY A 149 -0.38 16.01 12.82
N ALA A 150 0.00 16.07 14.09
CA ALA A 150 0.09 17.31 14.86
C ALA A 150 1.04 18.38 14.27
N ALA A 151 2.01 17.98 13.45
CA ALA A 151 2.91 18.92 12.75
C ALA A 151 2.20 19.69 11.62
N TYR A 152 1.02 19.24 11.21
CA TYR A 152 0.26 19.86 10.12
C TYR A 152 -1.05 20.47 10.60
N SER A 153 -1.91 19.70 11.29
CA SER A 153 -3.16 20.18 11.86
C SER A 153 -3.78 19.11 12.76
N PRO A 154 -4.52 19.47 13.81
CA PRO A 154 -5.28 18.54 14.65
C PRO A 154 -6.26 17.66 13.87
N VAL A 155 -6.74 18.09 12.69
CA VAL A 155 -7.65 17.30 11.85
C VAL A 155 -7.04 15.99 11.34
N TYR A 156 -5.71 15.86 11.36
CA TYR A 156 -5.00 14.66 10.93
C TYR A 156 -4.76 13.63 12.04
N GLY A 157 -5.22 13.88 13.26
CA GLY A 157 -4.99 13.01 14.42
C GLY A 157 -3.49 12.82 14.69
N CYS A 158 -3.11 11.63 15.15
CA CYS A 158 -1.71 11.34 15.47
C CYS A 158 -0.78 11.32 14.26
N CYS A 159 -1.26 10.82 13.14
CA CYS A 159 -0.37 10.25 12.14
C CYS A 159 -0.95 10.34 10.73
N ILE A 160 -0.05 10.44 9.73
CA ILE A 160 -0.38 10.49 8.31
C ILE A 160 0.51 9.49 7.55
N LEU A 161 -0.08 8.61 6.79
CA LEU A 161 0.54 7.85 5.71
C LEU A 161 0.12 8.51 4.40
N ALA A 162 0.95 9.38 3.83
CA ALA A 162 0.67 9.99 2.54
C ALA A 162 0.86 8.96 1.42
N LEU A 163 -0.01 9.03 0.41
CA LEU A 163 -0.01 8.10 -0.71
C LEU A 163 0.48 8.77 -2.00
N SER A 164 0.87 8.00 -2.99
CA SER A 164 1.13 8.51 -4.34
C SER A 164 -0.14 8.98 -5.07
N ALA A 165 -1.31 8.75 -4.50
CA ALA A 165 -2.60 9.18 -5.03
C ALA A 165 -2.82 10.69 -4.88
N ARG A 166 -3.54 11.29 -5.83
CA ARG A 166 -4.00 12.68 -5.81
C ARG A 166 -5.51 12.73 -5.96
N GLN A 167 -6.13 13.71 -5.32
CA GLN A 167 -7.55 14.01 -5.46
C GLN A 167 -7.77 14.87 -6.72
N THR A 168 -8.67 14.42 -7.59
CA THR A 168 -9.01 15.13 -8.82
C THR A 168 -10.34 15.90 -8.73
N HIS A 169 -11.10 15.71 -7.64
CA HIS A 169 -12.42 16.31 -7.40
C HIS A 169 -12.36 17.10 -6.08
N LEU A 170 -11.66 18.24 -6.11
CA LEU A 170 -11.55 19.12 -4.95
C LEU A 170 -12.74 20.09 -4.92
N PRO A 171 -13.25 20.45 -3.72
CA PRO A 171 -14.28 21.49 -3.57
C PRO A 171 -13.78 22.86 -4.07
N ALA A 172 -14.68 23.68 -4.55
CA ALA A 172 -14.36 25.07 -4.88
C ALA A 172 -13.77 25.80 -3.66
N GLY A 173 -12.70 26.57 -3.89
CA GLY A 173 -11.99 27.29 -2.82
C GLY A 173 -11.11 26.41 -1.90
N TRP A 174 -10.89 25.15 -2.26
CA TRP A 174 -10.00 24.28 -1.50
C TRP A 174 -8.54 24.74 -1.56
N THR A 175 -7.89 24.90 -0.39
CA THR A 175 -6.49 25.33 -0.27
C THR A 175 -5.57 24.26 0.33
N GLY A 176 -6.10 23.10 0.73
CA GLY A 176 -5.37 22.06 1.48
C GLY A 176 -4.52 21.11 0.64
N GLY A 177 -4.29 21.40 -0.65
CA GLY A 177 -3.54 20.51 -1.55
C GLY A 177 -4.38 19.30 -2.02
N ASP A 178 -3.78 18.46 -2.87
CA ASP A 178 -4.47 17.37 -3.57
C ASP A 178 -4.00 15.95 -3.16
N ARG A 179 -3.06 15.85 -2.23
CA ARG A 179 -2.50 14.54 -1.82
C ARG A 179 -3.50 13.73 -1.00
N ILE A 180 -3.73 12.50 -1.43
CA ILE A 180 -4.50 11.53 -0.65
C ILE A 180 -3.60 10.91 0.42
N ALA A 181 -4.17 10.72 1.60
CA ALA A 181 -3.51 10.08 2.72
C ALA A 181 -4.46 9.15 3.49
N ILE A 182 -3.88 8.23 4.24
CA ILE A 182 -4.54 7.52 5.34
C ILE A 182 -4.10 8.25 6.60
N HIS A 183 -5.02 8.84 7.37
CA HIS A 183 -4.64 9.64 8.53
C HIS A 183 -5.65 9.52 9.67
N GLY A 184 -5.23 9.92 10.87
CA GLY A 184 -6.12 10.07 12.02
C GLY A 184 -7.19 11.12 11.79
N THR A 185 -8.04 11.33 12.78
CA THR A 185 -9.11 12.32 12.65
C THR A 185 -9.49 12.88 14.03
N ASN A 186 -9.77 14.16 14.10
CA ASN A 186 -10.43 14.79 15.26
C ASN A 186 -11.95 14.61 15.25
N ALA A 187 -12.50 13.95 14.22
CA ALA A 187 -13.92 13.69 14.05
C ALA A 187 -14.17 12.16 13.90
N PRO A 188 -14.04 11.35 14.98
CA PRO A 188 -14.11 9.90 14.94
C PRO A 188 -15.44 9.37 14.39
N ALA A 189 -16.53 10.16 14.46
CA ALA A 189 -17.81 9.82 13.83
C ALA A 189 -17.76 9.72 12.30
N THR A 190 -16.67 10.14 11.64
CA THR A 190 -16.45 9.97 10.19
C THR A 190 -15.97 8.57 9.82
N ILE A 191 -15.45 7.79 10.78
CA ILE A 191 -15.02 6.41 10.56
C ILE A 191 -16.25 5.56 10.19
N GLY A 192 -16.12 4.72 9.17
CA GLY A 192 -17.22 3.96 8.61
C GLY A 192 -18.16 4.77 7.70
N ARG A 193 -17.86 6.03 7.41
CA ARG A 193 -18.70 6.91 6.58
C ARG A 193 -17.97 7.49 5.37
N ALA A 194 -18.71 7.90 4.35
CA ALA A 194 -18.21 8.58 3.16
C ALA A 194 -18.38 10.11 3.33
N ARG A 195 -17.45 10.77 4.06
CA ARG A 195 -17.57 12.18 4.43
C ARG A 195 -16.30 13.01 4.27
N SER A 196 -15.16 12.38 3.96
CA SER A 196 -13.90 13.12 3.76
C SER A 196 -13.84 13.79 2.37
N THR A 197 -12.80 14.60 2.17
CA THR A 197 -12.48 15.20 0.86
C THR A 197 -11.56 14.27 0.04
N GLY A 198 -11.69 12.96 0.25
CA GLY A 198 -10.97 11.92 -0.48
C GLY A 198 -9.97 11.14 0.36
N CYS A 199 -9.43 11.69 1.42
CA CYS A 199 -8.55 10.96 2.33
C CYS A 199 -9.29 9.83 3.06
N VAL A 200 -8.53 8.85 3.52
CA VAL A 200 -9.01 7.71 4.30
C VAL A 200 -8.78 7.99 5.77
N HIS A 201 -9.85 8.09 6.55
CA HIS A 201 -9.79 8.34 7.99
C HIS A 201 -9.75 7.01 8.75
N ALA A 202 -8.82 6.88 9.69
CA ALA A 202 -8.76 5.78 10.64
C ALA A 202 -8.59 6.32 12.06
N ASP A 203 -8.86 5.51 13.07
CA ASP A 203 -8.57 5.90 14.45
C ASP A 203 -7.06 5.95 14.72
N ASP A 204 -6.67 6.68 15.75
CA ASP A 204 -5.25 6.87 16.08
C ASP A 204 -4.54 5.56 16.45
N ALA A 205 -5.24 4.61 17.07
CA ALA A 205 -4.66 3.31 17.39
C ALA A 205 -4.35 2.48 16.12
N ALA A 206 -5.26 2.54 15.12
CA ALA A 206 -5.03 1.94 13.81
C ALA A 206 -3.83 2.60 13.11
N LEU A 207 -3.76 3.93 13.14
CA LEU A 207 -2.65 4.66 12.52
C LEU A 207 -1.31 4.38 13.20
N GLN A 208 -1.24 4.35 14.53
CA GLN A 208 -0.03 3.98 15.27
C GLN A 208 0.42 2.56 14.91
N TYR A 209 -0.53 1.62 14.82
CA TYR A 209 -0.24 0.25 14.39
C TYR A 209 0.34 0.19 12.96
N LEU A 210 -0.24 0.95 12.02
CA LEU A 210 0.22 1.04 10.64
C LEU A 210 1.59 1.73 10.57
N MET A 211 1.78 2.86 11.26
CA MET A 211 3.04 3.59 11.32
C MET A 211 4.22 2.71 11.76
N ALA A 212 4.00 1.79 12.69
CA ALA A 212 5.05 0.89 13.17
C ALA A 212 5.42 -0.23 12.16
N ARG A 213 4.52 -0.56 11.21
CA ARG A 213 4.63 -1.79 10.39
C ARG A 213 4.70 -1.57 8.90
N VAL A 214 4.32 -0.39 8.42
CA VAL A 214 4.25 -0.08 6.99
C VAL A 214 5.51 0.66 6.56
N PRO A 215 6.40 0.08 5.74
CA PRO A 215 7.54 0.77 5.16
C PRO A 215 7.12 1.80 4.11
N LEU A 216 8.01 2.75 3.79
CA LEU A 216 7.89 3.58 2.59
C LEU A 216 7.93 2.69 1.34
N GLY A 217 7.19 3.08 0.30
CA GLY A 217 7.04 2.30 -0.93
C GLY A 217 6.02 1.15 -0.82
N THR A 218 5.45 0.87 0.37
CA THR A 218 4.43 -0.18 0.53
C THR A 218 3.28 0.02 -0.46
N PRO A 219 2.93 -1.00 -1.29
CA PRO A 219 1.81 -0.90 -2.22
C PRO A 219 0.48 -0.76 -1.49
N VAL A 220 -0.36 0.11 -2.01
CA VAL A 220 -1.72 0.38 -1.54
C VAL A 220 -2.69 0.17 -2.70
N ILE A 221 -3.60 -0.77 -2.54
CA ILE A 221 -4.65 -1.07 -3.52
C ILE A 221 -5.96 -0.50 -2.97
N ILE A 222 -6.54 0.46 -3.67
CA ILE A 222 -7.86 1.02 -3.35
C ILE A 222 -8.85 0.51 -4.39
N ARG A 223 -9.90 -0.19 -3.96
CA ARG A 223 -10.91 -0.80 -4.82
C ARG A 223 -12.31 -0.49 -4.33
N ARG A 224 -13.30 -0.60 -5.23
CA ARG A 224 -14.72 -0.34 -4.90
C ARG A 224 -15.31 -1.43 -4.00
N SER A 225 -14.95 -2.67 -4.22
CA SER A 225 -15.40 -3.89 -3.50
C SER A 225 -14.23 -4.70 -2.98
#